data_3fdb2260f2c6a61bdbe196b569639d76
#
_entry.id   3fdb2260f2c6a61bdbe196b569639d76
#
_cell.length_a   1.000
_cell.length_b   1.000
_cell.length_c   1.000
_cell.angle_alpha   90.00
_cell.angle_beta   90.00
_cell.angle_gamma   90.00
#
_symmetry.space_group_name_H-M   'P 1'
#
loop_
_entity.id
_entity.type
_entity.pdbx_description
1 polymer ?
#
loop_
_entity_poly.entity_id
_entity_poly.type
_entity_poly.pdbx_seq_one_letter_code
_entity_poly.pdbx_strand_id
1 'polypeptide(L)'
;MEDFKLYDMDSSEFYELIDSTRVELKKHNDEYRKMSDKLHKIMDKYTNLQLLLEDEKIVELNTEECKKLQEVVSLEMQLRAYEERQIFFLGAIENYFYMQNLKLIRI
;
A
#
# COMPACT_ATOMS: atom_id res chain seq x y z
N MET A 1 -2.27 22.08 17.19
CA MET A 1 -1.98 20.85 17.87
C MET A 1 -1.05 19.99 17.07
N GLU A 2 0.08 19.73 17.61
CA GLU A 2 1.07 18.96 16.89
C GLU A 2 1.13 17.53 17.33
N ASP A 3 0.06 17.08 17.88
CA ASP A 3 0.06 15.84 18.58
C ASP A 3 -0.07 14.65 17.70
N PHE A 4 -0.57 14.82 16.51
CA PHE A 4 -0.76 13.71 15.61
C PHE A 4 0.45 13.53 14.73
N LYS A 5 1.55 13.25 15.36
CA LYS A 5 2.81 13.07 14.66
C LYS A 5 2.82 11.89 13.71
N LEU A 6 1.88 10.98 13.87
CA LEU A 6 1.71 9.89 12.94
C LEU A 6 1.48 10.39 11.52
N TYR A 7 0.77 11.51 11.39
CA TYR A 7 0.44 12.09 10.09
C TYR A 7 1.32 13.27 9.71
N ASP A 8 2.12 13.71 10.66
CA ASP A 8 3.02 14.84 10.48
C ASP A 8 4.47 14.39 10.49
N MET A 9 4.69 13.11 10.29
CA MET A 9 6.02 12.55 10.25
C MET A 9 6.69 12.86 8.93
N ASP A 10 8.00 12.84 8.92
CA ASP A 10 8.76 13.03 7.71
C ASP A 10 8.60 11.85 6.75
N SER A 11 9.14 11.98 5.55
CA SER A 11 9.02 10.96 4.51
C SER A 11 9.54 9.61 4.94
N SER A 12 10.62 9.59 5.71
CA SER A 12 11.25 8.35 6.17
C SER A 12 10.31 7.56 7.10
N GLU A 13 9.73 8.24 8.08
CA GLU A 13 8.78 7.60 9.01
C GLU A 13 7.52 7.13 8.30
N PHE A 14 7.06 7.89 7.33
CA PHE A 14 5.89 7.54 6.55
C PHE A 14 6.14 6.27 5.72
N TYR A 15 7.29 6.17 5.07
CA TYR A 15 7.65 4.97 4.31
C TYR A 15 7.81 3.75 5.20
N GLU A 16 8.35 3.92 6.39
CA GLU A 16 8.43 2.82 7.37
C GLU A 16 7.04 2.32 7.76
N LEU A 17 6.10 3.23 7.94
CA LEU A 17 4.72 2.87 8.25
C LEU A 17 4.09 2.08 7.10
N ILE A 18 4.28 2.52 5.86
CA ILE A 18 3.77 1.83 4.68
C ILE A 18 4.37 0.43 4.60
N ASP A 19 5.67 0.30 4.76
CA ASP A 19 6.34 -1.00 4.69
C ASP A 19 5.87 -1.96 5.77
N SER A 20 5.73 -1.47 6.99
CA SER A 20 5.18 -2.27 8.10
C SER A 20 3.77 -2.72 7.82
N THR A 21 2.95 -1.84 7.27
CA THR A 21 1.57 -2.16 6.91
C THR A 21 1.51 -3.25 5.85
N ARG A 22 2.36 -3.18 4.85
CA ARG A 22 2.43 -4.19 3.80
C ARG A 22 2.85 -5.55 4.34
N VAL A 23 3.83 -5.57 5.23
CA VAL A 23 4.27 -6.82 5.89
C VAL A 23 3.13 -7.44 6.67
N GLU A 24 2.42 -6.66 7.47
CA GLU A 24 1.30 -7.15 8.25
C GLU A 24 0.16 -7.66 7.37
N LEU A 25 -0.18 -6.95 6.31
CA LEU A 25 -1.21 -7.37 5.38
C LEU A 25 -0.85 -8.68 4.69
N LYS A 26 0.39 -8.88 4.29
CA LYS A 26 0.84 -10.14 3.69
C LYS A 26 0.74 -11.31 4.66
N LYS A 27 0.96 -11.07 5.94
CA LYS A 27 0.87 -12.13 6.96
C LYS A 27 -0.57 -12.50 7.30
N HIS A 28 -1.46 -11.52 7.35
CA HIS A 28 -2.78 -11.70 7.97
C HIS A 28 -3.96 -11.54 7.01
N ASN A 29 -3.72 -11.15 5.77
CA ASN A 29 -4.79 -10.97 4.79
C ASN A 29 -4.50 -11.81 3.54
N ASP A 30 -5.25 -12.89 3.38
CA ASP A 30 -5.05 -13.82 2.27
C ASP A 30 -5.34 -13.19 0.92
N GLU A 31 -6.36 -12.36 0.83
CA GLU A 31 -6.70 -11.69 -0.43
C GLU A 31 -5.61 -10.71 -0.86
N TYR A 32 -5.09 -9.94 0.08
CA TYR A 32 -3.99 -9.04 -0.18
C TYR A 32 -2.77 -9.81 -0.68
N ARG A 33 -2.42 -10.90 0.00
CA ARG A 33 -1.28 -11.73 -0.38
C ARG A 33 -1.44 -12.30 -1.78
N LYS A 34 -2.64 -12.82 -2.10
CA LYS A 34 -2.92 -13.38 -3.44
C LYS A 34 -2.80 -12.35 -4.53
N MET A 35 -3.31 -11.14 -4.31
CA MET A 35 -3.19 -10.06 -5.27
C MET A 35 -1.74 -9.61 -5.44
N SER A 36 -1.00 -9.51 -4.35
CA SER A 36 0.42 -9.16 -4.39
C SER A 36 1.22 -10.20 -5.19
N ASP A 37 0.97 -11.48 -4.93
CA ASP A 37 1.65 -12.56 -5.65
C ASP A 37 1.32 -12.55 -7.14
N LYS A 38 0.06 -12.30 -7.47
CA LYS A 38 -0.38 -12.20 -8.87
C LYS A 38 0.31 -11.02 -9.57
N LEU A 39 0.40 -9.89 -8.90
CA LEU A 39 1.10 -8.72 -9.44
C LEU A 39 2.56 -9.04 -9.74
N HIS A 40 3.25 -9.66 -8.79
CA HIS A 40 4.66 -10.03 -8.97
C HIS A 40 4.86 -11.02 -10.10
N LYS A 41 3.96 -11.99 -10.26
CA LYS A 41 4.04 -12.95 -11.36
C LYS A 41 3.89 -12.27 -12.71
N ILE A 42 2.99 -11.32 -12.84
CA ILE A 42 2.82 -10.56 -14.07
C ILE A 42 4.09 -9.76 -14.37
N MET A 43 4.61 -9.05 -13.38
CA MET A 43 5.80 -8.23 -13.55
C MET A 43 7.01 -9.08 -13.91
N ASP A 44 7.17 -10.24 -13.31
CA ASP A 44 8.28 -11.15 -13.61
C ASP A 44 8.20 -11.71 -15.03
N LYS A 45 7.01 -11.93 -15.52
CA LYS A 45 6.80 -12.51 -16.85
C LYS A 45 6.95 -11.49 -17.98
N TYR A 46 6.53 -10.27 -17.76
CA TYR A 46 6.47 -9.24 -18.81
C TYR A 46 7.55 -8.18 -18.59
N THR A 47 8.72 -8.42 -19.17
CA THR A 47 9.89 -7.55 -19.01
C THR A 47 9.63 -6.11 -19.44
N ASN A 48 8.85 -5.91 -20.51
CA ASN A 48 8.53 -4.56 -20.97
C ASN A 48 7.72 -3.77 -19.95
N LEU A 49 6.89 -4.44 -19.14
CA LEU A 49 6.18 -3.78 -18.05
C LEU A 49 7.14 -3.37 -16.94
N GLN A 50 8.14 -4.18 -16.64
CA GLN A 50 9.19 -3.81 -15.68
C GLN A 50 9.95 -2.58 -16.17
N LEU A 51 10.34 -2.57 -17.44
CA LEU A 51 11.05 -1.44 -18.02
C LEU A 51 10.23 -0.16 -17.95
N LEU A 52 8.95 -0.25 -18.26
CA LEU A 52 8.06 0.91 -18.25
C LEU A 52 7.77 1.41 -16.85
N LEU A 53 7.46 0.52 -15.91
CA LEU A 53 6.95 0.90 -14.60
C LEU A 53 8.05 1.05 -13.54
N GLU A 54 9.07 0.21 -13.59
CA GLU A 54 10.13 0.22 -12.59
C GLU A 54 11.34 1.04 -13.04
N ASP A 55 11.73 0.90 -14.30
CA ASP A 55 12.93 1.56 -14.84
C ASP A 55 12.60 2.86 -15.56
N GLU A 56 11.35 3.23 -15.64
CA GLU A 56 10.85 4.46 -16.26
C GLU A 56 11.35 4.66 -17.71
N LYS A 57 11.46 3.54 -18.44
CA LYS A 57 11.89 3.58 -19.84
C LYS A 57 10.70 3.60 -20.76
N ILE A 58 10.85 4.26 -21.90
CA ILE A 58 9.84 4.29 -22.95
C ILE A 58 9.95 3.00 -23.76
N VAL A 59 8.87 2.24 -23.81
CA VAL A 59 8.81 0.97 -24.54
C VAL A 59 7.48 0.88 -25.29
N GLU A 60 7.49 0.14 -26.40
CA GLU A 60 6.26 -0.20 -27.09
C GLU A 60 5.67 -1.47 -26.47
N LEU A 61 4.37 -1.48 -26.26
CA LEU A 61 3.65 -2.61 -25.72
C LEU A 61 2.73 -3.20 -26.80
N ASN A 62 2.73 -4.52 -26.91
CA ASN A 62 1.77 -5.20 -27.76
C ASN A 62 0.40 -5.27 -27.05
N THR A 63 -0.61 -5.82 -27.74
CA THR A 63 -1.98 -5.88 -27.20
C THR A 63 -2.04 -6.68 -25.90
N GLU A 64 -1.32 -7.80 -25.82
CA GLU A 64 -1.29 -8.63 -24.62
C GLU A 64 -0.65 -7.87 -23.46
N GLU A 65 0.46 -7.21 -23.72
CA GLU A 65 1.15 -6.41 -22.69
C GLU A 65 0.29 -5.24 -22.22
N CYS A 66 -0.46 -4.60 -23.11
CA CYS A 66 -1.40 -3.55 -22.72
C CYS A 66 -2.50 -4.08 -21.80
N LYS A 67 -3.03 -5.27 -22.09
CA LYS A 67 -4.01 -5.90 -21.21
C LYS A 67 -3.42 -6.24 -19.84
N LYS A 68 -2.19 -6.72 -19.81
CA LYS A 68 -1.50 -7.01 -18.57
C LYS A 68 -1.18 -5.75 -17.78
N LEU A 69 -0.87 -4.66 -18.46
CA LEU A 69 -0.69 -3.36 -17.81
C LEU A 69 -1.98 -2.91 -17.12
N GLN A 70 -3.13 -3.06 -17.79
CA GLN A 70 -4.41 -2.74 -17.17
C GLN A 70 -4.67 -3.59 -15.92
N GLU A 71 -4.32 -4.86 -15.97
CA GLU A 71 -4.44 -5.76 -14.82
C GLU A 71 -3.52 -5.35 -13.69
N VAL A 72 -2.26 -4.98 -13.99
CA VAL A 72 -1.30 -4.48 -13.00
C VAL A 72 -1.82 -3.23 -12.31
N VAL A 73 -2.32 -2.26 -13.08
CA VAL A 73 -2.86 -1.03 -12.52
C VAL A 73 -4.04 -1.32 -11.60
N SER A 74 -4.93 -2.21 -12.02
CA SER A 74 -6.08 -2.61 -11.20
C SER A 74 -5.64 -3.27 -9.89
N LEU A 75 -4.68 -4.18 -9.95
CA LEU A 75 -4.14 -4.85 -8.77
C LEU A 75 -3.48 -3.85 -7.82
N GLU A 76 -2.68 -2.93 -8.36
CA GLU A 76 -2.03 -1.90 -7.53
C GLU A 76 -3.06 -1.02 -6.83
N MET A 77 -4.13 -0.64 -7.52
CA MET A 77 -5.20 0.15 -6.91
C MET A 77 -5.90 -0.62 -5.79
N GLN A 78 -6.17 -1.90 -5.98
CA GLN A 78 -6.77 -2.74 -4.95
C GLN A 78 -5.85 -2.94 -3.75
N LEU A 79 -4.57 -3.19 -3.99
CA LEU A 79 -3.57 -3.32 -2.92
C LEU A 79 -3.47 -2.02 -2.12
N ARG A 80 -3.44 -0.90 -2.81
CA ARG A 80 -3.38 0.41 -2.16
C ARG A 80 -4.61 0.67 -1.30
N ALA A 81 -5.79 0.24 -1.74
CA ALA A 81 -7.00 0.38 -0.95
C ALA A 81 -6.94 -0.40 0.37
N TYR A 82 -6.35 -1.59 0.37
CA TYR A 82 -6.11 -2.33 1.61
C TYR A 82 -5.11 -1.61 2.51
N GLU A 83 -4.02 -1.11 1.93
CA GLU A 83 -2.99 -0.40 2.68
C GLU A 83 -3.54 0.87 3.32
N GLU A 84 -4.29 1.64 2.56
CA GLU A 84 -4.90 2.87 3.06
C GLU A 84 -5.90 2.62 4.18
N ARG A 85 -6.71 1.57 4.06
CA ARG A 85 -7.66 1.20 5.12
C ARG A 85 -6.93 0.80 6.39
N GLN A 86 -5.87 0.04 6.27
CA GLN A 86 -5.10 -0.41 7.42
C GLN A 86 -4.42 0.78 8.11
N ILE A 87 -3.84 1.68 7.35
CA ILE A 87 -3.21 2.89 7.90
C ILE A 87 -4.24 3.78 8.59
N PHE A 88 -5.39 3.97 7.96
CA PHE A 88 -6.49 4.74 8.56
C PHE A 88 -6.93 4.12 9.88
N PHE A 89 -7.08 2.80 9.91
CA PHE A 89 -7.51 2.08 11.12
C PHE A 89 -6.49 2.23 12.25
N LEU A 90 -5.20 2.11 11.94
CA LEU A 90 -4.14 2.31 12.93
C LEU A 90 -4.16 3.74 13.47
N GLY A 91 -4.35 4.72 12.59
CA GLY A 91 -4.46 6.11 13.00
C GLY A 91 -5.66 6.36 13.90
N ALA A 92 -6.79 5.73 13.60
CA ALA A 92 -7.99 5.84 14.42
C ALA A 92 -7.77 5.24 15.81
N ILE A 93 -7.09 4.10 15.92
CA ILE A 93 -6.76 3.48 17.21
C ILE A 93 -5.85 4.40 18.02
N GLU A 94 -4.81 4.93 17.41
CA GLU A 94 -3.90 5.83 18.13
C GLU A 94 -4.60 7.09 18.60
N ASN A 95 -5.47 7.65 17.78
CA ASN A 95 -6.25 8.80 18.17
C ASN A 95 -7.15 8.48 19.36
N TYR A 96 -7.77 7.30 19.34
CA TYR A 96 -8.61 6.85 20.44
C TYR A 96 -7.83 6.75 21.74
N PHE A 97 -6.67 6.11 21.74
CA PHE A 97 -5.82 6.01 22.93
C PHE A 97 -5.32 7.36 23.41
N TYR A 98 -4.99 8.25 22.49
CA TYR A 98 -4.59 9.61 22.83
C TYR A 98 -5.70 10.33 23.57
N MET A 99 -6.92 10.29 23.07
CA MET A 99 -8.07 10.95 23.71
C MET A 99 -8.42 10.32 25.05
N GLN A 100 -8.26 9.01 25.16
CA GLN A 100 -8.44 8.30 26.43
C GLN A 100 -7.44 8.77 27.50
N ASN A 101 -6.16 8.89 27.09
CA ASN A 101 -5.13 9.37 27.99
C ASN A 101 -5.35 10.80 28.45
N LEU A 102 -6.01 11.61 27.65
CA LEU A 102 -6.40 12.96 28.01
C LEU A 102 -7.72 13.00 28.79
N LYS A 103 -8.31 11.84 29.05
CA LYS A 103 -9.61 11.70 29.73
C LYS A 103 -10.75 12.40 29.02
N LEU A 104 -10.65 12.52 27.70
CA LEU A 104 -11.69 13.07 26.85
C LEU A 104 -12.75 12.04 26.51
N ILE A 105 -12.39 10.76 26.58
CA ILE A 105 -13.31 9.64 26.36
C ILE A 105 -13.31 8.77 27.61
N ARG A 106 -14.49 8.39 28.05
CA ARG A 106 -14.66 7.43 29.14
C ARG A 106 -14.94 6.07 28.59
N ILE A 107 -14.32 5.10 29.19
CA ILE A 107 -14.52 3.70 28.81
C ILE A 107 -15.01 2.92 30.00
#